data_c4401dc90db871e3d11b1d28e0434f5a
#
_entry.id   c4401dc90db871e3d11b1d28e0434f5a
#
_cell.length_a   1.000
_cell.length_b   1.000
_cell.length_c   1.000
_cell.angle_alpha   90.00
_cell.angle_beta   90.00
_cell.angle_gamma   90.00
#
_symmetry.space_group_name_H-M   'P 1'
#
loop_
_entity.id
_entity.type
_entity.pdbx_description
1 polymer ?
#
loop_
_entity_poly.entity_id
_entity_poly.type
_entity_poly.pdbx_seq_one_letter_code
_entity_poly.pdbx_strand_id
1 'polypeptide(L)'
;QITDISPLAWLPNLEYLQLDRNQISDLSPLKALKKLTTLYLYHNEVKDLSPLKHLSLEELNLEQNKIEDLSDLVGIETLRNLKICFNPIKDASPLLKMPYLEFVCTDAKDIYLPLERYLGKTVVREVFGGQYPNFEEADTYIFSRKE
;
A
#
# COMPACT_ATOMS: atom_id res chain seq x y z
N GLN A 1 18.43 11.70 -0.24
CA GLN A 1 17.20 11.24 0.44
C GLN A 1 16.25 12.42 0.54
N ILE A 2 15.06 12.27 -0.06
CA ILE A 2 14.04 13.31 -0.12
C ILE A 2 13.17 13.22 1.13
N THR A 3 12.89 14.37 1.74
CA THR A 3 11.94 14.50 2.86
C THR A 3 10.77 15.39 2.49
N ASP A 4 11.00 16.42 1.68
CA ASP A 4 10.01 17.41 1.26
C ASP A 4 9.59 17.17 -0.19
N ILE A 5 8.29 16.93 -0.40
CA ILE A 5 7.65 16.74 -1.71
C ILE A 5 6.66 17.86 -2.04
N SER A 6 6.72 18.99 -1.32
CA SER A 6 5.85 20.16 -1.58
C SER A 6 5.84 20.63 -3.03
N PRO A 7 6.98 20.62 -3.77
CA PRO A 7 6.98 21.03 -5.17
C PRO A 7 6.09 20.19 -6.08
N LEU A 8 5.79 18.93 -5.71
CA LEU A 8 4.94 18.06 -6.52
C LEU A 8 3.49 18.54 -6.60
N ALA A 9 3.02 19.33 -5.63
CA ALA A 9 1.67 19.88 -5.63
C ALA A 9 1.37 20.75 -6.87
N TRP A 10 2.41 21.23 -7.55
CA TRP A 10 2.30 22.03 -8.78
C TRP A 10 2.25 21.22 -10.07
N LEU A 11 2.20 19.88 -9.98
CA LEU A 11 2.21 18.96 -11.12
C LEU A 11 0.86 18.22 -11.26
N PRO A 12 -0.28 18.89 -11.48
CA PRO A 12 -1.62 18.29 -11.37
C PRO A 12 -1.90 17.20 -12.42
N ASN A 13 -1.07 17.11 -13.46
CA ASN A 13 -1.20 16.11 -14.51
C ASN A 13 -0.35 14.85 -14.29
N LEU A 14 0.28 14.70 -13.12
CA LEU A 14 1.09 13.55 -12.81
C LEU A 14 0.20 12.31 -12.66
N GLU A 15 0.50 11.24 -13.40
CA GLU A 15 -0.22 9.98 -13.40
C GLU A 15 0.57 8.86 -12.73
N TYR A 16 1.90 8.92 -12.82
CA TYR A 16 2.83 7.96 -12.22
C TYR A 16 3.86 8.68 -11.35
N LEU A 17 4.07 8.18 -10.12
CA LEU A 17 5.05 8.76 -9.20
C LEU A 17 5.79 7.66 -8.45
N GLN A 18 7.12 7.66 -8.57
CA GLN A 18 7.99 6.75 -7.83
C GLN A 18 8.93 7.53 -6.91
N LEU A 19 8.80 7.28 -5.62
CA LEU A 19 9.54 7.96 -4.55
C LEU A 19 10.19 6.97 -3.56
N ASP A 20 10.46 5.76 -4.01
CA ASP A 20 11.03 4.70 -3.19
C ASP A 20 12.35 5.10 -2.53
N ARG A 21 12.62 4.53 -1.33
CA ARG A 21 13.88 4.67 -0.59
C ARG A 21 14.26 6.12 -0.27
N ASN A 22 13.29 6.85 0.27
CA ASN A 22 13.47 8.21 0.78
C ASN A 22 13.10 8.30 2.28
N GLN A 23 12.91 9.49 2.81
CA GLN A 23 12.53 9.77 4.19
C GLN A 23 11.23 10.60 4.23
N ILE A 24 10.28 10.26 3.34
CA ILE A 24 9.02 10.99 3.19
C ILE A 24 8.06 10.51 4.27
N SER A 25 7.50 11.46 5.02
CA SER A 25 6.46 11.21 6.03
C SER A 25 5.17 11.97 5.76
N ASP A 26 5.25 13.16 5.15
CA ASP A 26 4.10 14.00 4.82
C ASP A 26 3.68 13.81 3.36
N LEU A 27 2.47 13.25 3.16
CA LEU A 27 1.86 13.05 1.85
C LEU A 27 0.87 14.17 1.47
N SER A 28 0.73 15.22 2.29
CA SER A 28 -0.22 16.31 2.04
C SER A 28 -0.12 16.94 0.65
N PRO A 29 1.09 17.12 0.06
CA PRO A 29 1.22 17.67 -1.29
C PRO A 29 0.55 16.82 -2.37
N LEU A 30 0.39 15.50 -2.15
CA LEU A 30 -0.20 14.60 -3.12
C LEU A 30 -1.72 14.78 -3.27
N LYS A 31 -2.39 15.44 -2.33
CA LYS A 31 -3.85 15.73 -2.40
C LYS A 31 -4.26 16.45 -3.68
N ALA A 32 -3.34 17.23 -4.28
CA ALA A 32 -3.55 17.99 -5.50
C ALA A 32 -3.50 17.12 -6.77
N LEU A 33 -2.89 15.93 -6.72
CA LEU A 33 -2.57 15.11 -7.89
C LEU A 33 -3.74 14.21 -8.28
N LYS A 34 -4.82 14.80 -8.78
CA LYS A 34 -6.09 14.10 -9.06
C LYS A 34 -6.01 13.07 -10.21
N LYS A 35 -4.95 13.12 -11.03
CA LYS A 35 -4.71 12.17 -12.10
C LYS A 35 -3.76 11.04 -11.71
N LEU A 36 -3.24 11.06 -10.47
CA LEU A 36 -2.30 10.06 -10.01
C LEU A 36 -3.01 8.69 -9.89
N THR A 37 -2.54 7.71 -10.67
CA THR A 37 -3.04 6.33 -10.67
C THR A 37 -2.03 5.35 -10.08
N THR A 38 -0.73 5.65 -10.18
CA THR A 38 0.34 4.78 -9.69
C THR A 38 1.26 5.53 -8.75
N LEU A 39 1.40 5.01 -7.52
CA LEU A 39 2.24 5.62 -6.47
C LEU A 39 3.11 4.55 -5.79
N TYR A 40 4.43 4.72 -5.87
CA TYR A 40 5.41 3.89 -5.18
C TYR A 40 6.14 4.70 -4.11
N LEU A 41 6.02 4.23 -2.86
CA LEU A 41 6.59 4.83 -1.65
C LEU A 41 7.34 3.78 -0.81
N TYR A 42 7.80 2.70 -1.43
CA TYR A 42 8.57 1.66 -0.75
C TYR A 42 9.73 2.24 0.04
N HIS A 43 9.90 1.78 1.29
CA HIS A 43 10.98 2.19 2.19
C HIS A 43 11.02 3.71 2.40
N ASN A 44 9.99 4.23 3.07
CA ASN A 44 9.84 5.63 3.51
C ASN A 44 9.41 5.68 4.99
N GLU A 45 8.92 6.82 5.46
CA GLU A 45 8.48 7.05 6.84
C GLU A 45 6.99 7.38 6.96
N VAL A 46 6.18 6.96 5.98
CA VAL A 46 4.74 7.25 5.89
C VAL A 46 3.99 6.58 7.03
N LYS A 47 3.12 7.37 7.68
CA LYS A 47 2.20 6.89 8.73
C LYS A 47 0.75 7.26 8.42
N ASP A 48 0.50 8.50 7.97
CA ASP A 48 -0.82 9.04 7.67
C ASP A 48 -1.17 8.84 6.19
N LEU A 49 -2.25 8.10 5.92
CA LEU A 49 -2.76 7.82 4.58
C LEU A 49 -3.93 8.73 4.18
N SER A 50 -4.40 9.59 5.09
CA SER A 50 -5.54 10.48 4.82
C SER A 50 -5.38 11.38 3.59
N PRO A 51 -4.15 11.79 3.17
CA PRO A 51 -3.97 12.53 1.94
C PRO A 51 -4.34 11.76 0.67
N LEU A 52 -4.33 10.42 0.72
CA LEU A 52 -4.55 9.57 -0.46
C LEU A 52 -6.01 9.23 -0.71
N LYS A 53 -6.89 9.35 0.29
CA LYS A 53 -8.27 8.85 0.27
C LYS A 53 -9.19 9.37 -0.84
N HIS A 54 -8.81 10.48 -1.47
CA HIS A 54 -9.58 11.11 -2.57
C HIS A 54 -8.86 11.06 -3.92
N LEU A 55 -7.79 10.27 -4.01
CA LEU A 55 -7.10 10.00 -5.26
C LEU A 55 -7.73 8.81 -5.97
N SER A 56 -7.49 8.72 -7.28
CA SER A 56 -7.97 7.59 -8.10
C SER A 56 -6.85 6.59 -8.33
N LEU A 57 -6.16 6.18 -7.25
CA LEU A 57 -5.06 5.23 -7.33
C LEU A 57 -5.55 3.85 -7.79
N GLU A 58 -4.82 3.24 -8.69
CA GLU A 58 -4.99 1.86 -9.16
C GLU A 58 -3.91 0.95 -8.60
N GLU A 59 -2.69 1.48 -8.46
CA GLU A 59 -1.54 0.76 -7.92
C GLU A 59 -0.84 1.58 -6.82
N LEU A 60 -0.63 0.95 -5.64
CA LEU A 60 -0.05 1.58 -4.47
C LEU A 60 0.95 0.62 -3.80
N ASN A 61 2.21 1.05 -3.72
CA ASN A 61 3.23 0.37 -2.95
C ASN A 61 3.63 1.20 -1.72
N LEU A 62 3.33 0.67 -0.55
CA LEU A 62 3.62 1.25 0.77
C LEU A 62 4.49 0.32 1.62
N GLU A 63 5.15 -0.68 1.04
CA GLU A 63 6.00 -1.61 1.79
C GLU A 63 7.10 -0.87 2.56
N GLN A 64 7.47 -1.39 3.74
CA GLN A 64 8.50 -0.82 4.61
C GLN A 64 8.24 0.65 4.96
N ASN A 65 7.10 0.92 5.56
CA ASN A 65 6.73 2.23 6.11
C ASN A 65 6.35 2.10 7.59
N LYS A 66 5.67 3.10 8.14
CA LYS A 66 5.27 3.18 9.56
C LYS A 66 3.74 3.20 9.71
N ILE A 67 3.02 2.53 8.80
CA ILE A 67 1.55 2.55 8.74
C ILE A 67 0.98 1.60 9.79
N GLU A 68 0.04 2.11 10.58
CA GLU A 68 -0.68 1.35 11.62
C GLU A 68 -2.16 1.15 11.27
N ASP A 69 -2.76 2.03 10.46
CA ASP A 69 -4.18 2.07 10.11
C ASP A 69 -4.38 2.15 8.59
N LEU A 70 -5.26 1.32 8.06
CA LEU A 70 -5.60 1.23 6.64
C LEU A 70 -6.96 1.84 6.29
N SER A 71 -7.68 2.41 7.26
CA SER A 71 -9.06 2.86 7.09
C SER A 71 -9.24 3.88 5.96
N ASP A 72 -8.26 4.77 5.76
CA ASP A 72 -8.31 5.80 4.71
C ASP A 72 -8.19 5.23 3.28
N LEU A 73 -7.74 3.97 3.12
CA LEU A 73 -7.68 3.32 1.82
C LEU A 73 -9.04 2.76 1.36
N VAL A 74 -9.97 2.50 2.29
CA VAL A 74 -11.26 1.86 1.99
C VAL A 74 -12.08 2.63 0.96
N GLY A 75 -11.95 3.96 0.92
CA GLY A 75 -12.67 4.82 -0.02
C GLY A 75 -12.06 4.90 -1.43
N ILE A 76 -10.89 4.27 -1.67
CA ILE A 76 -10.23 4.29 -2.98
C ILE A 76 -10.76 3.13 -3.84
N GLU A 77 -11.93 3.31 -4.44
CA GLU A 77 -12.63 2.26 -5.20
C GLU A 77 -11.90 1.82 -6.49
N THR A 78 -10.95 2.63 -6.95
CA THR A 78 -10.11 2.33 -8.11
C THR A 78 -8.93 1.42 -7.80
N LEU A 79 -8.59 1.24 -6.50
CA LEU A 79 -7.38 0.53 -6.08
C LEU A 79 -7.50 -0.97 -6.38
N ARG A 80 -6.56 -1.48 -7.20
CA ARG A 80 -6.48 -2.88 -7.65
C ARG A 80 -5.27 -3.60 -7.04
N ASN A 81 -4.13 -2.93 -7.02
CA ASN A 81 -2.86 -3.51 -6.59
C ASN A 81 -2.35 -2.79 -5.35
N LEU A 82 -2.25 -3.48 -4.21
CA LEU A 82 -1.80 -2.93 -2.95
C LEU A 82 -0.66 -3.77 -2.37
N LYS A 83 0.48 -3.13 -2.07
CA LYS A 83 1.60 -3.72 -1.34
C LYS A 83 1.80 -2.97 -0.03
N ILE A 84 1.67 -3.68 1.10
CA ILE A 84 1.72 -3.11 2.46
C ILE A 84 2.57 -3.92 3.43
N CYS A 85 3.37 -4.88 2.94
CA CYS A 85 4.25 -5.67 3.80
C CYS A 85 5.22 -4.80 4.60
N PHE A 86 5.65 -5.29 5.75
CA PHE A 86 6.62 -4.63 6.62
C PHE A 86 6.16 -3.25 7.14
N ASN A 87 4.89 -3.18 7.54
CA ASN A 87 4.30 -2.07 8.27
C ASN A 87 3.77 -2.55 9.63
N PRO A 88 3.78 -1.72 10.69
CA PRO A 88 3.25 -2.09 12.00
C PRO A 88 1.71 -2.02 12.04
N ILE A 89 1.04 -2.67 11.08
CA ILE A 89 -0.43 -2.65 10.94
C ILE A 89 -1.05 -3.37 12.14
N LYS A 90 -1.96 -2.68 12.83
CA LYS A 90 -2.66 -3.20 14.02
C LYS A 90 -3.95 -3.93 13.69
N ASP A 91 -4.64 -3.47 12.65
CA ASP A 91 -5.88 -4.06 12.15
C ASP A 91 -5.91 -4.00 10.63
N ALA A 92 -5.93 -5.16 10.01
CA ALA A 92 -6.00 -5.26 8.56
C ALA A 92 -7.43 -5.55 8.05
N SER A 93 -8.43 -5.57 8.94
CA SER A 93 -9.84 -5.76 8.57
C SER A 93 -10.39 -4.72 7.58
N PRO A 94 -9.88 -3.49 7.46
CA PRO A 94 -10.27 -2.57 6.39
C PRO A 94 -10.12 -3.18 4.98
N LEU A 95 -9.15 -4.06 4.75
CA LEU A 95 -8.96 -4.73 3.45
C LEU A 95 -10.18 -5.58 3.04
N LEU A 96 -10.94 -6.10 4.01
CA LEU A 96 -12.17 -6.87 3.74
C LEU A 96 -13.28 -6.01 3.14
N LYS A 97 -13.19 -4.69 3.29
CA LYS A 97 -14.15 -3.70 2.77
C LYS A 97 -13.73 -3.14 1.39
N MET A 98 -12.68 -3.70 0.79
CA MET A 98 -12.10 -3.26 -0.48
C MET A 98 -12.31 -4.34 -1.57
N PRO A 99 -13.55 -4.55 -2.05
CA PRO A 99 -13.89 -5.67 -2.94
C PRO A 99 -13.23 -5.57 -4.33
N TYR A 100 -12.71 -4.39 -4.66
CA TYR A 100 -12.09 -4.13 -5.95
C TYR A 100 -10.61 -4.51 -6.00
N LEU A 101 -9.98 -4.81 -4.86
CA LEU A 101 -8.59 -5.26 -4.84
C LEU A 101 -8.44 -6.58 -5.60
N GLU A 102 -7.49 -6.61 -6.53
CA GLU A 102 -7.12 -7.78 -7.32
C GLU A 102 -5.85 -8.46 -6.80
N PHE A 103 -4.94 -7.64 -6.27
CA PHE A 103 -3.69 -8.10 -5.70
C PHE A 103 -3.42 -7.38 -4.37
N VAL A 104 -3.09 -8.15 -3.34
CA VAL A 104 -2.62 -7.63 -2.04
C VAL A 104 -1.39 -8.41 -1.60
N CYS A 105 -0.31 -7.69 -1.30
CA CYS A 105 0.85 -8.23 -0.59
C CYS A 105 0.82 -7.69 0.84
N THR A 106 0.69 -8.57 1.83
CA THR A 106 0.66 -8.23 3.26
C THR A 106 1.32 -9.31 4.11
N ASP A 107 1.88 -8.93 5.24
CA ASP A 107 2.38 -9.81 6.29
C ASP A 107 1.44 -9.87 7.52
N ALA A 108 0.28 -9.25 7.42
CA ALA A 108 -0.74 -9.25 8.46
C ALA A 108 -1.43 -10.63 8.55
N LYS A 109 -1.05 -11.43 9.54
CA LYS A 109 -1.52 -12.82 9.72
C LYS A 109 -3.01 -12.92 10.07
N ASP A 110 -3.55 -11.90 10.73
CA ASP A 110 -4.90 -11.93 11.31
C ASP A 110 -6.03 -11.93 10.27
N ILE A 111 -5.73 -11.52 9.03
CA ILE A 111 -6.72 -11.43 7.96
C ILE A 111 -6.60 -12.53 6.90
N TYR A 112 -5.64 -13.43 7.04
CA TYR A 112 -5.36 -14.48 6.06
C TYR A 112 -6.62 -15.27 5.65
N LEU A 113 -7.28 -15.93 6.60
CA LEU A 113 -8.48 -16.74 6.33
C LEU A 113 -9.69 -15.91 5.89
N PRO A 114 -9.98 -14.76 6.52
CA PRO A 114 -11.06 -13.90 6.05
C PRO A 114 -10.86 -13.39 4.63
N LEU A 115 -9.65 -12.97 4.25
CA LEU A 115 -9.36 -12.48 2.89
C LEU A 115 -9.52 -13.58 1.83
N GLU A 116 -8.99 -14.77 2.09
CA GLU A 116 -9.14 -15.91 1.18
C GLU A 116 -10.62 -16.22 0.91
N ARG A 117 -11.44 -16.25 1.96
CA ARG A 117 -12.88 -16.52 1.87
C ARG A 117 -13.64 -15.39 1.19
N TYR A 118 -13.31 -14.13 1.50
CA TYR A 118 -14.04 -12.95 1.04
C TYR A 118 -13.75 -12.62 -0.43
N LEU A 119 -12.48 -12.77 -0.85
CA LEU A 119 -12.03 -12.39 -2.18
C LEU A 119 -12.08 -13.55 -3.18
N GLY A 120 -12.38 -14.79 -2.73
CA GLY A 120 -12.34 -16.00 -3.57
C GLY A 120 -10.98 -16.22 -4.24
N LYS A 121 -9.90 -15.77 -3.60
CA LYS A 121 -8.57 -15.66 -4.18
C LYS A 121 -7.66 -16.78 -3.72
N THR A 122 -6.74 -17.18 -4.58
CA THR A 122 -5.65 -18.08 -4.20
C THR A 122 -4.62 -17.30 -3.41
N VAL A 123 -4.29 -17.79 -2.24
CA VAL A 123 -3.20 -17.27 -1.43
C VAL A 123 -1.91 -17.93 -1.87
N VAL A 124 -0.94 -17.13 -2.30
CA VAL A 124 0.42 -17.60 -2.49
C VAL A 124 1.23 -17.15 -1.29
N ARG A 125 1.69 -18.12 -0.50
CA ARG A 125 2.65 -17.86 0.56
C ARG A 125 4.03 -17.81 -0.06
N GLU A 126 4.61 -16.62 -0.17
CA GLU A 126 6.02 -16.47 -0.49
C GLU A 126 6.81 -16.20 0.79
N VAL A 127 7.74 -17.08 1.08
CA VAL A 127 8.75 -16.87 2.11
C VAL A 127 9.91 -16.14 1.44
N PHE A 128 10.03 -14.84 1.66
CA PHE A 128 11.18 -14.07 1.19
C PHE A 128 12.40 -14.38 2.05
N GLY A 129 12.96 -15.59 1.89
CA GLY A 129 14.26 -15.95 2.46
C GLY A 129 15.35 -15.16 1.74
N GLY A 130 16.01 -14.22 2.45
CA GLY A 130 17.31 -13.70 2.05
C GLY A 130 17.34 -12.42 1.21
N GLN A 131 16.25 -11.85 0.78
CA GLN A 131 16.27 -10.58 0.02
C GLN A 131 16.26 -9.32 0.88
N TYR A 132 15.94 -9.45 2.16
CA TYR A 132 15.92 -8.35 3.13
C TYR A 132 16.79 -8.70 4.33
N PRO A 133 18.03 -8.18 4.43
CA PRO A 133 19.05 -8.63 5.39
C PRO A 133 18.78 -8.37 6.86
N ASN A 134 17.64 -7.78 7.22
CA ASN A 134 17.28 -7.43 8.61
C ASN A 134 15.93 -8.01 9.07
N PHE A 135 15.31 -8.93 8.32
CA PHE A 135 14.04 -9.54 8.73
C PHE A 135 14.21 -11.05 8.85
N GLU A 136 14.10 -11.55 10.08
CA GLU A 136 13.85 -12.96 10.34
C GLU A 136 12.53 -13.33 9.68
N GLU A 137 12.52 -14.43 8.91
CA GLU A 137 11.41 -15.06 8.18
C GLU A 137 10.04 -14.38 8.34
N ALA A 138 9.77 -13.30 7.60
CA ALA A 138 8.44 -12.72 7.52
C ALA A 138 7.62 -13.50 6.50
N ASP A 139 6.55 -14.13 6.97
CA ASP A 139 5.55 -14.73 6.08
C ASP A 139 4.83 -13.59 5.32
N THR A 140 5.08 -13.48 4.03
CA THR A 140 4.38 -12.53 3.17
C THR A 140 3.26 -13.26 2.44
N TYR A 141 2.06 -12.71 2.49
CA TYR A 141 0.88 -13.27 1.83
C TYR A 141 0.54 -12.44 0.60
N ILE A 142 0.48 -13.10 -0.54
CA ILE A 142 0.09 -12.51 -1.82
C ILE A 142 -1.30 -13.05 -2.17
N PHE A 143 -2.24 -12.14 -2.35
CA PHE A 143 -3.60 -12.45 -2.77
C PHE A 143 -3.79 -11.95 -4.19
N SER A 144 -4.13 -12.83 -5.13
CA SER A 144 -4.48 -12.45 -6.49
C SER A 144 -5.81 -13.05 -6.90
N ARG A 145 -6.58 -12.33 -7.69
CA ARG A 145 -7.82 -12.85 -8.26
C ARG A 145 -7.49 -13.98 -9.24
N LYS A 146 -8.16 -15.14 -9.11
CA LYS A 146 -8.17 -16.12 -10.19
C LYS A 146 -9.03 -15.58 -11.32
N GLU A 147 -8.50 -15.61 -12.55
CA GLU A 147 -9.28 -15.47 -13.77
C GLU A 147 -10.29 -16.62 -13.91
#